data_76398bbc4535ab2ae100805e0bb1f2a1
#
_entry.id   76398bbc4535ab2ae100805e0bb1f2a1
#
_cell.length_a   1.000
_cell.length_b   1.000
_cell.length_c   1.000
_cell.angle_alpha   90.00
_cell.angle_beta   90.00
_cell.angle_gamma   90.00
#
_symmetry.space_group_name_H-M   'P 1'
#
loop_
_entity.id
_entity.type
_entity.pdbx_description
1 polymer ?
#
loop_
_entity_poly.entity_id
_entity_poly.type
_entity_poly.pdbx_seq_one_letter_code
_entity_poly.pdbx_strand_id
1 'polypeptide(L)'
;SAASDVYKRQGHKGRVIWLTGLSGSGKSTIANALEVELNRQGRSTYILDGDNIRQGLNKDLGFKTADRVENIRRIAEVSKLMLDAGLIVIASFISPFRSERDAAKSLFNSNEFLEIFVDVPLEIAEKRDPKGLYKKARQGQLPQFTGIDSPYEPPVDPDLLLKTDESSLQDCVESLLSLLADIES
;
A
#
# COMPACT_ATOMS: atom_id res chain seq x y z
N SER A 1 9.60 14.30 -22.41
CA SER A 1 10.06 14.49 -21.03
C SER A 1 10.88 13.28 -20.58
N ALA A 2 11.67 13.43 -19.51
CA ALA A 2 12.46 12.32 -18.96
C ALA A 2 11.60 11.10 -18.63
N ALA A 3 10.42 11.31 -18.07
CA ALA A 3 9.46 10.24 -17.77
C ALA A 3 8.99 9.52 -19.04
N SER A 4 8.72 10.26 -20.12
CA SER A 4 8.35 9.69 -21.41
C SER A 4 9.48 8.83 -22.01
N ASP A 5 10.73 9.25 -21.81
CA ASP A 5 11.89 8.51 -22.31
C ASP A 5 12.12 7.23 -21.50
N VAL A 6 11.91 7.26 -20.19
CA VAL A 6 11.96 6.07 -19.33
C VAL A 6 10.88 5.07 -19.74
N TYR A 7 9.65 5.54 -19.96
CA TYR A 7 8.58 4.68 -20.46
C TYR A 7 8.94 3.98 -21.77
N LYS A 8 9.49 4.72 -22.72
CA LYS A 8 9.91 4.16 -24.01
C LYS A 8 10.97 3.06 -23.86
N ARG A 9 11.88 3.22 -22.91
CA ARG A 9 12.93 2.23 -22.65
C ARG A 9 12.43 0.99 -21.93
N GLN A 10 11.51 1.16 -20.99
CA GLN A 10 11.01 0.07 -20.15
C GLN A 10 9.80 -0.63 -20.74
N GLY A 11 9.10 -0.01 -21.69
CA GLY A 11 7.88 -0.57 -22.28
C GLY A 11 6.65 -0.53 -21.37
N HIS A 12 6.70 0.17 -20.24
CA HIS A 12 5.57 0.34 -19.33
C HIS A 12 5.62 1.71 -18.64
N LYS A 13 4.45 2.19 -18.25
CA LYS A 13 4.32 3.44 -17.48
C LYS A 13 4.51 3.18 -15.99
N GLY A 14 5.01 4.19 -15.29
CA GLY A 14 5.00 4.22 -13.84
C GLY A 14 3.57 4.26 -13.29
N ARG A 15 3.39 3.68 -12.10
CA ARG A 15 2.09 3.58 -11.44
C ARG A 15 2.29 3.38 -9.95
N VAL A 16 1.32 3.81 -9.15
CA VAL A 16 1.30 3.54 -7.71
C VAL A 16 0.17 2.58 -7.42
N ILE A 17 0.49 1.47 -6.80
CA ILE A 17 -0.46 0.49 -6.28
C ILE A 17 -0.43 0.63 -4.77
N TRP A 18 -1.44 1.29 -4.22
CA TRP A 18 -1.52 1.63 -2.79
C TRP A 18 -2.38 0.61 -2.06
N LEU A 19 -1.74 -0.26 -1.28
CA LEU A 19 -2.42 -1.26 -0.47
C LEU A 19 -2.71 -0.66 0.90
N THR A 20 -3.97 -0.61 1.29
CA THR A 20 -4.43 -0.16 2.60
C THR A 20 -5.20 -1.27 3.30
N GLY A 21 -5.13 -1.31 4.62
CA GLY A 21 -5.81 -2.32 5.43
C GLY A 21 -5.16 -2.48 6.79
N LEU A 22 -5.82 -3.24 7.68
CA LEU A 22 -5.33 -3.52 9.02
C LEU A 22 -3.97 -4.22 9.02
N SER A 23 -3.21 -4.07 10.09
CA SER A 23 -2.07 -4.96 10.36
C SER A 23 -2.57 -6.41 10.32
N GLY A 24 -1.82 -7.31 9.69
CA GLY A 24 -2.24 -8.71 9.56
C GLY A 24 -3.29 -8.97 8.48
N SER A 25 -3.66 -7.96 7.67
CA SER A 25 -4.63 -8.15 6.57
C SER A 25 -4.05 -8.91 5.37
N GLY A 26 -2.71 -8.99 5.24
CA GLY A 26 -2.06 -9.68 4.13
C GLY A 26 -1.40 -8.76 3.10
N LYS A 27 -1.32 -7.45 3.38
CA LYS A 27 -0.74 -6.47 2.44
C LYS A 27 0.68 -6.80 2.02
N SER A 28 1.57 -7.10 2.97
CA SER A 28 2.98 -7.38 2.66
C SER A 28 3.14 -8.64 1.82
N THR A 29 2.38 -9.68 2.12
CA THR A 29 2.40 -10.93 1.35
C THR A 29 1.94 -10.71 -0.09
N ILE A 30 0.86 -9.94 -0.27
CA ILE A 30 0.35 -9.57 -1.60
C ILE A 30 1.38 -8.71 -2.34
N ALA A 31 1.96 -7.70 -1.67
CA ALA A 31 2.96 -6.82 -2.28
C ALA A 31 4.15 -7.60 -2.81
N ASN A 32 4.70 -8.52 -2.03
CA ASN A 32 5.84 -9.35 -2.43
C ASN A 32 5.50 -10.27 -3.60
N ALA A 33 4.34 -10.91 -3.57
CA ALA A 33 3.91 -11.82 -4.64
C ALA A 33 3.63 -11.04 -5.94
N LEU A 34 3.03 -9.88 -5.85
CA LEU A 34 2.79 -9.01 -7.01
C LEU A 34 4.11 -8.54 -7.64
N GLU A 35 5.07 -8.14 -6.81
CA GLU A 35 6.41 -7.72 -7.28
C GLU A 35 7.08 -8.83 -8.08
N VAL A 36 7.05 -10.06 -7.58
CA VAL A 36 7.62 -11.22 -8.28
C VAL A 36 7.02 -11.38 -9.67
N GLU A 37 5.69 -11.30 -9.79
CA GLU A 37 5.01 -11.45 -11.08
C GLU A 37 5.30 -10.28 -12.04
N LEU A 38 5.28 -9.05 -11.55
CA LEU A 38 5.60 -7.88 -12.38
C LEU A 38 7.05 -7.92 -12.88
N ASN A 39 7.99 -8.30 -12.03
CA ASN A 39 9.40 -8.46 -12.42
C ASN A 39 9.57 -9.58 -13.45
N ARG A 40 8.83 -10.69 -13.30
CA ARG A 40 8.83 -11.76 -14.28
C ARG A 40 8.36 -11.29 -15.66
N GLN A 41 7.45 -10.32 -15.70
CA GLN A 41 6.98 -9.66 -16.92
C GLN A 41 7.95 -8.58 -17.44
N GLY A 42 9.11 -8.40 -16.80
CA GLY A 42 10.09 -7.38 -17.17
C GLY A 42 9.74 -5.97 -16.73
N ARG A 43 8.84 -5.82 -15.78
CA ARG A 43 8.40 -4.52 -15.26
C ARG A 43 9.18 -4.15 -14.01
N SER A 44 9.68 -2.91 -13.97
CA SER A 44 10.48 -2.40 -12.87
C SER A 44 9.58 -1.94 -11.72
N THR A 45 9.84 -2.45 -10.52
CA THR A 45 9.02 -2.21 -9.33
C THR A 45 9.85 -1.74 -8.15
N TYR A 46 9.19 -1.12 -7.18
CA TYR A 46 9.76 -0.86 -5.87
C TYR A 46 8.66 -0.95 -4.81
N ILE A 47 8.93 -1.67 -3.73
CA ILE A 47 8.01 -1.76 -2.59
C ILE A 47 8.40 -0.71 -1.55
N LEU A 48 7.42 0.11 -1.15
CA LEU A 48 7.51 0.98 0.01
C LEU A 48 6.63 0.39 1.11
N ASP A 49 7.23 0.11 2.26
CA ASP A 49 6.52 -0.41 3.44
C ASP A 49 6.97 0.31 4.72
N GLY A 50 6.33 -0.03 5.85
CA GLY A 50 6.66 0.60 7.12
C GLY A 50 8.12 0.41 7.53
N ASP A 51 8.69 -0.74 7.24
CA ASP A 51 10.04 -1.07 7.67
C ASP A 51 11.08 -0.24 6.91
N ASN A 52 11.05 -0.24 5.57
CA ASN A 52 12.06 0.48 4.78
C ASN A 52 11.91 2.01 4.90
N ILE A 53 10.70 2.52 5.05
CA ILE A 53 10.45 3.96 5.19
C ILE A 53 10.92 4.48 6.56
N ARG A 54 10.63 3.74 7.65
CA ARG A 54 10.94 4.19 9.01
C ARG A 54 12.42 4.08 9.35
N GLN A 55 13.16 3.25 8.67
CA GLN A 55 14.60 3.12 8.85
C GLN A 55 15.39 4.29 8.26
N GLY A 56 14.85 5.01 7.30
CA GLY A 56 15.50 6.09 6.58
C GLY A 56 14.66 7.35 6.45
N LEU A 57 13.85 7.41 5.43
CA LEU A 57 13.10 8.62 5.05
C LEU A 57 12.31 9.22 6.21
N ASN A 58 11.65 8.41 7.00
CA ASN A 58 10.75 8.84 8.07
C ASN A 58 11.25 8.44 9.47
N LYS A 59 12.57 8.27 9.63
CA LYS A 59 13.17 7.90 10.92
C LYS A 59 12.93 8.93 12.03
N ASP A 60 12.66 10.18 11.67
CA ASP A 60 12.36 11.28 12.59
C ASP A 60 10.91 11.31 13.06
N LEU A 61 10.03 10.49 12.45
CA LEU A 61 8.60 10.48 12.75
C LEU A 61 8.25 9.39 13.77
N GLY A 62 7.36 9.75 14.72
CA GLY A 62 6.78 8.83 15.68
C GLY A 62 5.39 8.32 15.25
N PHE A 63 4.54 8.05 16.23
CA PHE A 63 3.20 7.48 16.02
C PHE A 63 2.06 8.42 16.43
N LYS A 64 2.37 9.68 16.78
CA LYS A 64 1.35 10.70 17.03
C LYS A 64 0.59 10.99 15.74
N THR A 65 -0.64 11.49 15.86
CA THR A 65 -1.49 11.78 14.70
C THR A 65 -0.79 12.65 13.67
N ALA A 66 -0.15 13.75 14.08
CA ALA A 66 0.58 14.64 13.17
C ALA A 66 1.73 13.92 12.44
N ASP A 67 2.46 13.05 13.14
CA ASP A 67 3.55 12.27 12.54
C ASP A 67 3.01 11.24 11.53
N ARG A 68 1.86 10.64 11.83
CA ARG A 68 1.22 9.67 10.94
C ARG A 68 0.75 10.34 9.64
N VAL A 69 0.19 11.53 9.73
CA VAL A 69 -0.21 12.34 8.57
C VAL A 69 1.03 12.68 7.72
N GLU A 70 2.09 13.17 8.35
CA GLU A 70 3.35 13.51 7.67
C GLU A 70 4.01 12.28 7.04
N ASN A 71 3.93 11.12 7.69
CA ASN A 71 4.43 9.85 7.15
C ASN A 71 3.76 9.54 5.81
N ILE A 72 2.44 9.59 5.73
CA ILE A 72 1.70 9.33 4.48
C ILE A 72 2.02 10.38 3.42
N ARG A 73 2.12 11.66 3.80
CA ARG A 73 2.49 12.74 2.86
C ARG A 73 3.83 12.46 2.20
N ARG A 74 4.85 12.14 3.00
CA ARG A 74 6.20 11.84 2.48
C ARG A 74 6.21 10.62 1.57
N ILE A 75 5.50 9.57 1.94
CA ILE A 75 5.38 8.34 1.13
C ILE A 75 4.76 8.67 -0.23
N ALA A 76 3.69 9.46 -0.25
CA ALA A 76 3.01 9.86 -1.49
C ALA A 76 3.94 10.68 -2.40
N GLU A 77 4.68 11.64 -1.84
CA GLU A 77 5.63 12.45 -2.60
C GLU A 77 6.77 11.62 -3.20
N VAL A 78 7.34 10.69 -2.43
CA VAL A 78 8.38 9.77 -2.93
C VAL A 78 7.81 8.86 -4.00
N SER A 79 6.60 8.34 -3.80
CA SER A 79 5.92 7.50 -4.79
C SER A 79 5.73 8.23 -6.11
N LYS A 80 5.40 9.52 -6.06
CA LYS A 80 5.27 10.35 -7.26
C LYS A 80 6.59 10.49 -8.02
N LEU A 81 7.69 10.74 -7.30
CA LEU A 81 9.01 10.82 -7.92
C LEU A 81 9.42 9.49 -8.57
N MET A 82 9.15 8.37 -7.90
CA MET A 82 9.44 7.05 -8.45
C MET A 82 8.59 6.73 -9.67
N LEU A 83 7.31 7.10 -9.65
CA LEU A 83 6.40 6.96 -10.80
C LEU A 83 6.93 7.77 -11.99
N ASP A 84 7.37 9.01 -11.76
CA ASP A 84 7.96 9.85 -12.81
C ASP A 84 9.22 9.22 -13.40
N ALA A 85 9.96 8.45 -12.61
CA ALA A 85 11.10 7.67 -13.09
C ALA A 85 10.69 6.38 -13.84
N GLY A 86 9.40 6.10 -13.94
CA GLY A 86 8.86 4.96 -14.68
C GLY A 86 8.68 3.69 -13.86
N LEU A 87 8.83 3.76 -12.54
CA LEU A 87 8.66 2.60 -11.67
C LEU A 87 7.18 2.35 -11.34
N ILE A 88 6.85 1.07 -11.16
CA ILE A 88 5.62 0.68 -10.49
C ILE A 88 5.93 0.61 -9.01
N VAL A 89 5.32 1.50 -8.24
CA VAL A 89 5.48 1.57 -6.79
C VAL A 89 4.37 0.77 -6.13
N ILE A 90 4.73 -0.15 -5.25
CA ILE A 90 3.77 -0.91 -4.45
C ILE A 90 3.91 -0.38 -3.02
N ALA A 91 2.96 0.45 -2.60
CA ALA A 91 2.94 1.03 -1.26
C ALA A 91 2.08 0.15 -0.35
N SER A 92 2.65 -0.30 0.76
CA SER A 92 1.99 -1.21 1.72
C SER A 92 1.99 -0.59 3.11
N PHE A 93 0.89 0.08 3.45
CA PHE A 93 0.71 0.80 4.71
C PHE A 93 -0.72 0.62 5.22
N ILE A 94 -0.89 0.63 6.55
CA ILE A 94 -2.23 0.63 7.13
C ILE A 94 -3.03 1.82 6.56
N SER A 95 -2.46 3.03 6.59
CA SER A 95 -3.06 4.26 6.06
C SER A 95 -4.55 4.38 6.43
N PRO A 96 -4.86 4.51 7.76
CA PRO A 96 -6.21 4.26 8.26
C PRO A 96 -7.22 5.36 7.95
N PHE A 97 -6.77 6.55 7.58
CA PHE A 97 -7.68 7.70 7.41
C PHE A 97 -7.92 8.02 5.94
N ARG A 98 -9.20 8.15 5.57
CA ARG A 98 -9.61 8.49 4.19
C ARG A 98 -9.00 9.79 3.71
N SER A 99 -8.96 10.81 4.58
CA SER A 99 -8.43 12.13 4.23
C SER A 99 -6.98 12.08 3.77
N GLU A 100 -6.13 11.27 4.42
CA GLU A 100 -4.73 11.12 4.03
C GLU A 100 -4.58 10.31 2.74
N ARG A 101 -5.38 9.25 2.56
CA ARG A 101 -5.37 8.49 1.30
C ARG A 101 -5.85 9.34 0.13
N ASP A 102 -6.91 10.15 0.34
CA ASP A 102 -7.42 11.06 -0.69
C ASP A 102 -6.40 12.15 -1.03
N ALA A 103 -5.72 12.70 -0.03
CA ALA A 103 -4.64 13.66 -0.23
C ALA A 103 -3.48 13.04 -1.03
N ALA A 104 -3.09 11.81 -0.71
CA ALA A 104 -2.08 11.08 -1.47
C ALA A 104 -2.50 10.89 -2.93
N LYS A 105 -3.72 10.42 -3.16
CA LYS A 105 -4.26 10.20 -4.50
C LYS A 105 -4.31 11.49 -5.33
N SER A 106 -4.58 12.63 -4.70
CA SER A 106 -4.67 13.93 -5.39
C SER A 106 -3.38 14.40 -6.05
N LEU A 107 -2.23 13.82 -5.70
CA LEU A 107 -0.95 14.13 -6.33
C LEU A 107 -0.78 13.48 -7.71
N PHE A 108 -1.67 12.58 -8.09
CA PHE A 108 -1.52 11.74 -9.29
C PHE A 108 -2.62 12.02 -10.30
N ASN A 109 -2.31 11.74 -11.57
CA ASN A 109 -3.28 11.77 -12.65
C ASN A 109 -4.19 10.54 -12.59
N SER A 110 -5.27 10.58 -13.37
CA SER A 110 -6.17 9.45 -13.50
C SER A 110 -5.41 8.18 -13.91
N ASN A 111 -5.73 7.06 -13.25
CA ASN A 111 -5.14 5.73 -13.47
C ASN A 111 -3.65 5.60 -13.09
N GLU A 112 -3.04 6.65 -12.52
CA GLU A 112 -1.69 6.55 -12.00
C GLU A 112 -1.64 6.04 -10.57
N PHE A 113 -2.70 6.26 -9.79
CA PHE A 113 -2.82 5.83 -8.39
C PHE A 113 -4.00 4.88 -8.26
N LEU A 114 -3.73 3.66 -7.84
CA LEU A 114 -4.75 2.62 -7.61
C LEU A 114 -4.85 2.35 -6.12
N GLU A 115 -6.03 2.57 -5.56
CA GLU A 115 -6.32 2.28 -4.15
C GLU A 115 -6.86 0.86 -4.03
N ILE A 116 -6.12 0.02 -3.33
CA ILE A 116 -6.46 -1.40 -3.14
C ILE A 116 -6.79 -1.62 -1.66
N PHE A 117 -8.02 -1.98 -1.37
CA PHE A 117 -8.44 -2.31 -0.02
C PHE A 117 -8.19 -3.80 0.24
N VAL A 118 -7.22 -4.08 1.11
CA VAL A 118 -6.93 -5.44 1.58
C VAL A 118 -7.72 -5.65 2.86
N ASP A 119 -8.90 -6.27 2.72
CA ASP A 119 -9.90 -6.39 3.77
C ASP A 119 -9.85 -7.77 4.44
N VAL A 120 -10.01 -7.75 5.74
CA VAL A 120 -10.17 -8.94 6.57
C VAL A 120 -10.87 -8.51 7.87
N PRO A 121 -11.76 -9.34 8.45
CA PRO A 121 -12.31 -9.04 9.76
C PRO A 121 -11.22 -8.84 10.81
N LEU A 122 -11.44 -7.92 11.75
CA LEU A 122 -10.47 -7.62 12.81
C LEU A 122 -10.05 -8.87 13.57
N GLU A 123 -10.99 -9.74 13.87
CA GLU A 123 -10.75 -10.99 14.60
C GLU A 123 -9.74 -11.88 13.87
N ILE A 124 -9.83 -11.94 12.56
CA ILE A 124 -8.90 -12.71 11.71
C ILE A 124 -7.52 -12.07 11.70
N ALA A 125 -7.45 -10.74 11.53
CA ALA A 125 -6.19 -9.99 11.56
C ALA A 125 -5.49 -10.16 12.90
N GLU A 126 -6.23 -10.03 14.01
CA GLU A 126 -5.72 -10.19 15.36
C GLU A 126 -5.24 -11.62 15.63
N LYS A 127 -5.96 -12.62 15.12
CA LYS A 127 -5.58 -14.03 15.25
C LYS A 127 -4.27 -14.33 14.48
N ARG A 128 -4.10 -13.74 13.30
CA ARG A 128 -2.87 -13.88 12.52
C ARG A 128 -1.68 -13.23 13.22
N ASP A 129 -1.85 -12.02 13.68
CA ASP A 129 -0.88 -11.20 14.43
C ASP A 129 0.60 -11.49 14.11
N PRO A 130 1.04 -11.35 12.85
CA PRO A 130 2.34 -11.85 12.40
C PRO A 130 3.52 -11.22 13.12
N LYS A 131 3.38 -10.02 13.63
CA LYS A 131 4.43 -9.28 14.36
C LYS A 131 4.16 -9.16 15.85
N GLY A 132 3.13 -9.78 16.37
CA GLY A 132 2.74 -9.68 17.78
C GLY A 132 2.23 -8.31 18.21
N LEU A 133 1.84 -7.45 17.26
CA LEU A 133 1.44 -6.07 17.53
C LEU A 133 0.08 -5.97 18.22
N TYR A 134 -0.88 -6.82 17.85
CA TYR A 134 -2.20 -6.88 18.52
C TYR A 134 -2.06 -7.31 19.97
N LYS A 135 -1.22 -8.31 20.22
CA LYS A 135 -0.92 -8.76 21.58
C LYS A 135 -0.37 -7.63 22.43
N LYS A 136 0.59 -6.88 21.90
CA LYS A 136 1.18 -5.71 22.58
C LYS A 136 0.13 -4.60 22.80
N ALA A 137 -0.71 -4.34 21.80
CA ALA A 137 -1.75 -3.33 21.90
C ALA A 137 -2.79 -3.70 22.98
N ARG A 138 -3.19 -4.98 23.03
CA ARG A 138 -4.12 -5.47 24.08
C ARG A 138 -3.53 -5.36 25.48
N GLN A 139 -2.20 -5.42 25.60
CA GLN A 139 -1.47 -5.24 26.86
C GLN A 139 -1.20 -3.76 27.19
N GLY A 140 -1.70 -2.81 26.39
CA GLY A 140 -1.50 -1.39 26.60
C GLY A 140 -0.10 -0.88 26.23
N GLN A 141 0.71 -1.68 25.56
CA GLN A 141 2.09 -1.32 25.19
C GLN A 141 2.17 -0.49 23.90
N LEU A 142 1.12 -0.49 23.09
CA LEU A 142 1.04 0.27 21.84
C LEU A 142 -0.24 1.12 21.88
N PRO A 143 -0.17 2.38 22.34
CA PRO A 143 -1.34 3.26 22.35
C PRO A 143 -1.74 3.66 20.92
N GLN A 144 -3.01 3.94 20.71
CA GLN A 144 -3.60 4.36 19.43
C GLN A 144 -3.31 3.37 18.30
N PHE A 145 -3.41 2.08 18.62
CA PHE A 145 -3.22 1.02 17.62
C PHE A 145 -4.50 0.84 16.78
N THR A 146 -4.33 0.91 15.46
CA THR A 146 -5.46 0.80 14.52
C THR A 146 -6.20 -0.52 14.66
N GLY A 147 -7.51 -0.44 14.86
CA GLY A 147 -8.39 -1.60 15.07
C GLY A 147 -8.65 -1.91 16.54
N ILE A 148 -7.82 -1.44 17.47
CA ILE A 148 -7.99 -1.67 18.92
C ILE A 148 -8.52 -0.40 19.58
N ASP A 149 -7.71 0.65 19.65
CA ASP A 149 -8.06 1.92 20.30
C ASP A 149 -7.97 3.11 19.33
N SER A 150 -7.75 2.85 18.04
CA SER A 150 -7.80 3.85 16.97
C SER A 150 -8.59 3.27 15.80
N PRO A 151 -9.37 4.09 15.08
CA PRO A 151 -10.22 3.59 14.01
C PRO A 151 -9.44 3.31 12.73
N TYR A 152 -9.97 2.40 11.93
CA TYR A 152 -9.65 2.24 10.52
C TYR A 152 -10.86 2.67 9.70
N GLU A 153 -10.67 3.62 8.80
CA GLU A 153 -11.71 4.11 7.90
C GLU A 153 -11.60 3.40 6.55
N PRO A 154 -12.48 2.42 6.25
CA PRO A 154 -12.41 1.70 4.98
C PRO A 154 -12.56 2.64 3.79
N PRO A 155 -11.89 2.38 2.66
CA PRO A 155 -12.15 3.12 1.42
C PRO A 155 -13.61 3.04 1.01
N VAL A 156 -14.15 4.17 0.53
CA VAL A 156 -15.55 4.23 0.07
C VAL A 156 -15.69 3.60 -1.31
N ASP A 157 -14.74 3.88 -2.20
CA ASP A 157 -14.74 3.40 -3.58
C ASP A 157 -13.32 3.02 -4.00
N PRO A 158 -12.79 1.90 -3.48
CA PRO A 158 -11.47 1.43 -3.87
C PRO A 158 -11.47 0.94 -5.31
N ASP A 159 -10.33 1.02 -5.98
CA ASP A 159 -10.17 0.47 -7.33
C ASP A 159 -10.27 -1.06 -7.33
N LEU A 160 -9.93 -1.69 -6.21
CA LEU A 160 -10.07 -3.13 -6.02
C LEU A 160 -10.23 -3.45 -4.54
N LEU A 161 -11.10 -4.42 -4.24
CA LEU A 161 -11.29 -4.99 -2.91
C LEU A 161 -10.77 -6.42 -2.91
N LEU A 162 -9.86 -6.73 -1.99
CA LEU A 162 -9.31 -8.08 -1.80
C LEU A 162 -9.65 -8.59 -0.40
N LYS A 163 -10.37 -9.69 -0.31
CA LYS A 163 -10.73 -10.34 0.96
C LYS A 163 -9.83 -11.54 1.21
N THR A 164 -8.81 -11.35 2.04
CA THR A 164 -7.74 -12.34 2.23
C THR A 164 -8.12 -13.52 3.11
N ASP A 165 -9.27 -13.46 3.78
CA ASP A 165 -9.86 -14.60 4.51
C ASP A 165 -10.71 -15.48 3.60
N GLU A 166 -11.13 -14.98 2.43
CA GLU A 166 -12.00 -15.69 1.49
C GLU A 166 -11.29 -16.11 0.20
N SER A 167 -10.20 -15.44 -0.16
CA SER A 167 -9.48 -15.66 -1.43
C SER A 167 -8.05 -16.07 -1.18
N SER A 168 -7.51 -16.93 -2.05
CA SER A 168 -6.11 -17.33 -2.00
C SER A 168 -5.19 -16.15 -2.39
N LEU A 169 -3.91 -16.24 -2.02
CA LEU A 169 -2.91 -15.27 -2.44
C LEU A 169 -2.83 -15.19 -3.98
N GLN A 170 -2.85 -16.32 -4.66
CA GLN A 170 -2.82 -16.36 -6.11
C GLN A 170 -4.00 -15.64 -6.73
N ASP A 171 -5.22 -15.85 -6.23
CA ASP A 171 -6.41 -15.15 -6.71
C ASP A 171 -6.33 -13.64 -6.50
N CYS A 172 -5.79 -13.20 -5.36
CA CYS A 172 -5.57 -11.78 -5.10
C CYS A 172 -4.59 -11.17 -6.10
N VAL A 173 -3.47 -11.83 -6.36
CA VAL A 173 -2.47 -11.35 -7.33
C VAL A 173 -3.05 -11.34 -8.75
N GLU A 174 -3.78 -12.36 -9.14
CA GLU A 174 -4.45 -12.40 -10.44
C GLU A 174 -5.45 -11.28 -10.63
N SER A 175 -6.22 -10.95 -9.59
CA SER A 175 -7.14 -9.80 -9.61
C SER A 175 -6.41 -8.48 -9.82
N LEU A 176 -5.26 -8.29 -9.18
CA LEU A 176 -4.42 -7.11 -9.37
C LEU A 176 -3.86 -7.03 -10.79
N LEU A 177 -3.36 -8.14 -11.32
CA LEU A 177 -2.83 -8.20 -12.68
C LEU A 177 -3.94 -7.92 -13.71
N SER A 178 -5.14 -8.42 -13.49
CA SER A 178 -6.30 -8.13 -14.34
C SER A 178 -6.68 -6.65 -14.32
N LEU A 179 -6.66 -6.02 -13.14
CA LEU A 179 -6.91 -4.59 -13.02
C LEU A 179 -5.89 -3.77 -13.81
N LEU A 180 -4.62 -4.12 -13.70
CA LEU A 180 -3.54 -3.44 -14.44
C LEU A 180 -3.72 -3.62 -15.95
N ALA A 181 -4.04 -4.82 -16.41
CA ALA A 181 -4.27 -5.10 -17.82
C ALA A 181 -5.45 -4.28 -18.38
N ASP A 182 -6.55 -4.18 -17.65
CA ASP A 182 -7.74 -3.42 -18.05
C ASP A 182 -7.42 -1.91 -18.20
N ILE A 183 -6.59 -1.37 -17.31
CA ILE A 183 -6.20 0.05 -17.36
C ILE A 183 -5.23 0.33 -18.52
N GLU A 184 -4.38 -0.64 -18.85
CA GLU A 184 -3.36 -0.51 -19.89
C GLU A 184 -3.87 -0.82 -21.30
N SER A 185 -5.06 -1.38 -21.41
CA SER A 185 -5.69 -1.71 -22.71
C SER A 185 -6.21 -0.48 -23.46
#